data_341412fef379ae68815ce20739fab933
#
_entry.id   341412fef379ae68815ce20739fab933
#
_cell.length_a   1.000
_cell.length_b   1.000
_cell.length_c   1.000
_cell.angle_alpha   90.00
_cell.angle_beta   90.00
_cell.angle_gamma   90.00
#
_symmetry.space_group_name_H-M   'P 1'
#
loop_
_entity.id
_entity.type
_entity.pdbx_description
1 polymer ?
#
loop_
_entity_poly.entity_id
_entity_poly.type
_entity_poly.pdbx_seq_one_letter_code
_entity_poly.pdbx_strand_id
1 'polypeptide(L)'
;MAGRVAMAILLIASGAAAAGGAERRAEVVNTQVQRKIDVSTQFAKVVTTYTVQGTSGSYKFALPADAQDHLAFMSVTMDKAELEFELDAPSSGRDSAGEGLVLYSAAVERPQDKEEVKIAVKAVYTDVLTAFPKEITQLEEQSVVFASTLLAPSPYKTVKQTTTLKLASPKILSMTEAPSKRSVKSDQVTYGPFEDVPPFADGGELRIHYVNHAAFAKATSCLREIEVSNWGNIAVEEHYDLVHAGAKMKGGFSRMDYMAKKHAELPNPSFRKLDAYLPAGASDIYYRDNIGNISTSTVRHNLGGVELSVLSRFPMYGGWKNAWYQGYNLPTEAGLRHSGSHFTLEMPFGPPFPSVWVEDLTVKVILPEGAHNIVALPPFEGVSEARTERFTFLDTTGSGRPVVIMKMKNVVKEHNVMLKVTYDFNRARMMVEPLLLAGFFLACFLAAMAAGRVDMRIRRGGADAAPTKG
;
A
#
# COMPACT_ATOMS: atom_id res chain seq x y z
N MET A 1 -14.95 28.40 -0.77
CA MET A 1 -14.04 29.50 -0.45
C MET A 1 -13.67 29.38 1.03
N ALA A 2 -12.51 28.90 1.31
CA ALA A 2 -11.78 29.12 2.55
C ALA A 2 -10.33 28.76 2.25
N GLY A 3 -9.60 29.79 1.85
CA GLY A 3 -8.20 29.70 1.51
C GLY A 3 -7.38 29.39 2.77
N ARG A 4 -6.43 28.50 2.62
CA ARG A 4 -5.30 28.41 3.54
C ARG A 4 -4.44 29.67 3.33
N VAL A 5 -4.55 30.59 4.26
CA VAL A 5 -3.70 31.77 4.38
C VAL A 5 -2.33 31.28 4.85
N ALA A 6 -1.36 31.32 3.97
CA ALA A 6 0.04 31.28 4.36
C ALA A 6 0.32 32.59 5.10
N MET A 7 0.52 32.50 6.39
CA MET A 7 0.88 33.65 7.25
C MET A 7 2.38 33.89 7.11
N ALA A 8 2.74 34.76 6.15
CA ALA A 8 4.08 35.31 6.09
C ALA A 8 4.28 36.24 7.28
N ILE A 9 5.08 35.82 8.26
CA ILE A 9 5.52 36.68 9.37
C ILE A 9 6.65 37.55 8.85
N LEU A 10 6.31 38.83 8.65
CA LEU A 10 7.27 39.88 8.36
C LEU A 10 8.06 40.19 9.64
N LEU A 11 9.31 39.71 9.73
CA LEU A 11 10.23 40.08 10.83
C LEU A 11 10.80 41.46 10.57
N ILE A 12 10.33 42.42 11.35
CA ILE A 12 10.94 43.75 11.43
C ILE A 12 12.28 43.61 12.15
N ALA A 13 13.37 43.87 11.44
CA ALA A 13 14.69 43.93 12.02
C ALA A 13 14.83 45.20 12.88
N SER A 14 14.80 45.05 14.22
CA SER A 14 15.34 46.05 15.14
C SER A 14 16.77 45.63 15.50
N GLY A 15 17.72 46.41 15.03
CA GLY A 15 19.12 46.24 15.40
C GLY A 15 19.33 46.50 16.89
N ALA A 16 19.83 45.49 17.57
CA ALA A 16 20.54 45.63 18.84
C ALA A 16 21.83 44.81 18.70
N ALA A 17 22.93 45.52 18.66
CA ALA A 17 24.26 44.92 18.79
C ALA A 17 24.35 44.28 20.17
N ALA A 18 24.42 42.97 20.24
CA ALA A 18 24.75 42.21 21.43
C ALA A 18 26.01 41.40 21.17
N ALA A 19 26.93 41.57 22.09
CA ALA A 19 28.25 41.02 22.19
C ALA A 19 28.30 39.49 21.92
N GLY A 20 29.38 39.06 21.26
CA GLY A 20 29.65 37.67 20.91
C GLY A 20 29.79 36.77 22.15
N GLY A 21 28.80 35.93 22.31
CA GLY A 21 28.93 34.61 22.88
C GLY A 21 28.80 33.64 21.73
N ALA A 22 29.90 33.12 21.20
CA ALA A 22 29.89 31.94 20.32
C ALA A 22 29.38 30.78 21.20
N GLU A 23 28.07 30.56 21.23
CA GLU A 23 27.53 29.29 21.65
C GLU A 23 28.21 28.23 20.76
N ARG A 24 29.13 27.49 21.35
CA ARG A 24 29.62 26.24 20.72
C ARG A 24 28.39 25.39 20.48
N ARG A 25 27.91 25.36 19.26
CA ARG A 25 26.93 24.35 18.84
C ARG A 25 27.50 23.01 19.25
N ALA A 26 26.87 22.37 20.21
CA ALA A 26 27.30 21.06 20.67
C ALA A 26 27.38 20.16 19.43
N GLU A 27 28.54 19.56 19.22
CA GLU A 27 28.77 18.65 18.10
C GLU A 27 27.79 17.49 18.25
N VAL A 28 27.00 17.23 17.20
CA VAL A 28 26.03 16.12 17.20
C VAL A 28 26.81 14.82 17.06
N VAL A 29 26.64 13.92 18.05
CA VAL A 29 27.33 12.63 18.08
C VAL A 29 26.29 11.52 18.29
N ASN A 30 26.42 10.45 17.54
CA ASN A 30 25.66 9.22 17.77
C ASN A 30 26.39 8.39 18.84
N THR A 31 25.82 8.31 20.04
CA THR A 31 26.39 7.48 21.11
C THR A 31 26.19 6.00 20.82
N GLN A 32 25.07 5.63 20.21
CA GLN A 32 24.81 4.27 19.77
C GLN A 32 23.95 4.25 18.52
N VAL A 33 24.33 3.37 17.54
CA VAL A 33 23.52 3.05 16.37
C VAL A 33 23.23 1.56 16.36
N GLN A 34 21.93 1.22 16.32
CA GLN A 34 21.45 -0.15 16.19
C GLN A 34 20.71 -0.30 14.85
N ARG A 35 21.30 -1.04 13.92
CA ARG A 35 20.68 -1.36 12.64
C ARG A 35 20.14 -2.78 12.67
N LYS A 36 18.84 -2.94 12.49
CA LYS A 36 18.15 -4.23 12.38
C LYS A 36 17.62 -4.38 10.97
N ILE A 37 18.01 -5.44 10.28
CA ILE A 37 17.61 -5.76 8.92
C ILE A 37 16.85 -7.08 8.96
N ASP A 38 15.57 -7.07 8.67
CA ASP A 38 14.72 -8.28 8.59
C ASP A 38 14.51 -8.63 7.11
N VAL A 39 15.10 -9.74 6.67
CA VAL A 39 14.99 -10.30 5.33
C VAL A 39 14.32 -11.70 5.38
N SER A 40 13.50 -11.94 6.38
CA SER A 40 12.78 -13.21 6.55
C SER A 40 11.62 -13.39 5.55
N THR A 41 11.20 -12.33 4.88
CA THR A 41 10.16 -12.34 3.84
C THR A 41 10.77 -11.95 2.49
N GLN A 42 9.95 -11.56 1.52
CA GLN A 42 10.43 -11.00 0.25
C GLN A 42 10.91 -9.54 0.37
N PHE A 43 10.67 -8.88 1.49
CA PHE A 43 11.05 -7.50 1.75
C PHE A 43 12.33 -7.43 2.58
N ALA A 44 13.12 -6.38 2.41
CA ALA A 44 14.11 -6.00 3.40
C ALA A 44 13.55 -4.86 4.26
N LYS A 45 13.25 -5.17 5.51
CA LYS A 45 12.78 -4.18 6.49
C LYS A 45 13.96 -3.75 7.35
N VAL A 46 14.36 -2.51 7.19
CA VAL A 46 15.50 -1.92 7.90
C VAL A 46 15.01 -0.96 8.95
N VAL A 47 15.36 -1.19 10.21
CA VAL A 47 15.10 -0.27 11.32
C VAL A 47 16.45 0.15 11.89
N THR A 48 16.81 1.41 11.70
CA THR A 48 18.03 2.00 12.25
C THR A 48 17.64 2.92 13.39
N THR A 49 18.08 2.58 14.60
CA THR A 49 17.85 3.39 15.80
C THR A 49 19.13 4.12 16.15
N TYR A 50 19.08 5.44 16.12
CA TYR A 50 20.17 6.33 16.52
C TYR A 50 19.89 6.85 17.93
N THR A 51 20.83 6.66 18.85
CA THR A 51 20.85 7.35 20.13
C THR A 51 21.79 8.52 19.98
N VAL A 52 21.28 9.74 20.08
CA VAL A 52 21.96 10.97 19.66
C VAL A 52 22.11 11.90 20.82
N GLN A 53 23.32 12.50 20.94
CA GLN A 53 23.65 13.54 21.89
C GLN A 53 23.96 14.84 21.15
N GLY A 54 23.55 15.98 21.67
CA GLY A 54 23.89 17.30 21.11
C GLY A 54 22.97 17.82 20.00
N THR A 55 21.80 17.18 19.70
CA THR A 55 20.86 17.66 18.66
C THR A 55 20.14 18.93 19.11
N SER A 56 20.04 19.90 18.20
CA SER A 56 19.15 21.06 18.34
C SER A 56 18.49 21.39 17.00
N GLY A 57 17.19 21.20 16.90
CA GLY A 57 16.34 21.65 15.78
C GLY A 57 16.23 20.67 14.62
N SER A 58 17.29 20.01 14.16
CA SER A 58 17.21 19.02 13.08
C SER A 58 18.23 17.90 13.22
N TYR A 59 17.88 16.72 12.75
CA TYR A 59 18.78 15.57 12.66
C TYR A 59 18.82 15.07 11.21
N LYS A 60 20.04 14.90 10.67
CA LYS A 60 20.27 14.39 9.32
C LYS A 60 20.62 12.90 9.37
N PHE A 61 20.06 12.14 8.44
CA PHE A 61 20.41 10.74 8.24
C PHE A 61 20.60 10.46 6.75
N ALA A 62 21.35 9.41 6.44
CA ALA A 62 21.71 9.06 5.08
C ALA A 62 21.18 7.68 4.70
N LEU A 63 20.80 7.52 3.44
CA LEU A 63 20.47 6.24 2.83
C LEU A 63 21.31 6.05 1.56
N PRO A 64 21.65 4.80 1.18
CA PRO A 64 22.34 4.52 -0.07
C PRO A 64 21.51 4.97 -1.28
N ALA A 65 22.14 5.64 -2.23
CA ALA A 65 21.46 6.16 -3.42
C ALA A 65 20.98 5.06 -4.35
N ASP A 66 21.75 3.97 -4.47
CA ASP A 66 21.39 2.77 -5.25
C ASP A 66 20.16 2.03 -4.70
N ALA A 67 19.86 2.22 -3.42
CA ALA A 67 18.68 1.63 -2.78
C ALA A 67 17.40 2.48 -2.94
N GLN A 68 17.48 3.70 -3.49
CA GLN A 68 16.31 4.62 -3.60
C GLN A 68 15.22 4.07 -4.52
N ASP A 69 15.60 3.47 -5.64
CA ASP A 69 14.63 2.89 -6.59
C ASP A 69 13.85 1.70 -5.99
N HIS A 70 14.43 1.07 -4.97
CA HIS A 70 13.85 -0.05 -4.24
C HIS A 70 13.13 0.37 -2.95
N LEU A 71 13.25 1.65 -2.56
CA LEU A 71 12.62 2.16 -1.35
C LEU A 71 11.11 2.29 -1.56
N ALA A 72 10.35 1.44 -0.88
CA ALA A 72 8.90 1.47 -0.94
C ALA A 72 8.29 2.39 0.13
N PHE A 73 8.80 2.34 1.35
CA PHE A 73 8.26 3.09 2.47
C PHE A 73 9.35 3.54 3.41
N MET A 74 9.20 4.75 3.96
CA MET A 74 10.07 5.26 5.01
C MET A 74 9.26 6.02 6.04
N SER A 75 9.62 5.85 7.31
CA SER A 75 9.09 6.64 8.41
C SER A 75 10.17 6.93 9.44
N VAL A 76 10.10 8.09 10.07
CA VAL A 76 11.03 8.51 11.11
C VAL A 76 10.22 8.74 12.39
N THR A 77 10.69 8.17 13.49
CA THR A 77 10.03 8.31 14.78
C THR A 77 11.02 8.71 15.87
N MET A 78 10.58 9.57 16.79
CA MET A 78 11.32 9.93 18.00
C MET A 78 10.48 9.56 19.22
N ASP A 79 11.02 8.71 20.09
CA ASP A 79 10.32 8.23 21.29
C ASP A 79 8.88 7.74 21.02
N LYS A 80 8.62 7.14 19.84
CA LYS A 80 7.34 6.64 19.29
C LYS A 80 6.43 7.70 18.65
N ALA A 81 6.76 8.99 18.68
CA ALA A 81 6.08 10.02 17.91
C ALA A 81 6.63 10.04 16.48
N GLU A 82 5.77 10.15 15.49
CA GLU A 82 6.16 10.28 14.11
C GLU A 82 6.69 11.68 13.84
N LEU A 83 7.81 11.78 13.12
CA LEU A 83 8.45 13.02 12.73
C LEU A 83 8.26 13.25 11.24
N GLU A 84 8.02 14.51 10.88
CA GLU A 84 8.14 14.95 9.50
C GLU A 84 9.61 15.00 9.09
N PHE A 85 9.91 14.57 7.88
CA PHE A 85 11.25 14.60 7.31
C PHE A 85 11.19 15.04 5.84
N GLU A 86 12.26 15.67 5.41
CA GLU A 86 12.39 16.17 4.05
C GLU A 86 13.71 15.68 3.43
N LEU A 87 13.72 15.58 2.11
CA LEU A 87 14.95 15.35 1.36
C LEU A 87 15.85 16.57 1.50
N ASP A 88 17.05 16.39 2.02
CA ASP A 88 18.01 17.48 2.13
C ASP A 88 18.57 17.75 0.72
N ALA A 89 18.21 18.94 0.17
CA ALA A 89 18.70 19.31 -1.15
C ALA A 89 20.23 19.32 -1.16
N PRO A 90 20.89 18.80 -2.21
CA PRO A 90 22.35 18.80 -2.28
C PRO A 90 22.83 20.24 -2.17
N SER A 91 23.44 20.56 -1.00
CA SER A 91 24.09 21.85 -0.81
C SER A 91 25.19 21.95 -1.87
N SER A 92 25.17 22.98 -2.68
CA SER A 92 26.13 23.25 -3.78
C SER A 92 27.54 23.62 -3.28
N GLY A 93 28.01 22.96 -2.24
CA GLY A 93 29.31 23.16 -1.60
C GLY A 93 30.02 21.85 -1.35
N ARG A 94 30.96 21.54 -2.21
CA ARG A 94 32.21 20.75 -2.00
C ARG A 94 32.33 19.83 -0.78
N ASP A 95 31.43 18.93 -0.53
CA ASP A 95 31.70 17.81 0.37
C ASP A 95 31.64 16.52 -0.45
N SER A 96 32.84 16.14 -1.00
CA SER A 96 33.08 14.87 -1.68
C SER A 96 32.92 13.64 -0.77
N ALA A 97 32.46 13.82 0.45
CA ALA A 97 32.26 12.78 1.46
C ALA A 97 30.84 12.20 1.47
N GLY A 98 30.23 11.99 0.32
CA GLY A 98 28.87 11.47 0.24
C GLY A 98 28.46 11.00 -1.15
N GLU A 99 29.42 10.75 -2.03
CA GLU A 99 29.14 10.12 -3.32
C GLU A 99 28.40 8.79 -3.08
N GLY A 100 27.19 8.67 -3.64
CA GLY A 100 26.36 7.47 -3.48
C GLY A 100 25.43 7.47 -2.26
N LEU A 101 25.26 8.60 -1.54
CA LEU A 101 24.33 8.72 -0.42
C LEU A 101 23.32 9.83 -0.65
N VAL A 102 22.09 9.59 -0.22
CA VAL A 102 21.00 10.56 -0.19
C VAL A 102 20.75 10.97 1.26
N LEU A 103 20.78 12.28 1.51
CA LEU A 103 20.59 12.85 2.84
C LEU A 103 19.14 13.27 3.05
N TYR A 104 18.62 13.00 4.23
CA TYR A 104 17.31 13.43 4.71
C TYR A 104 17.48 14.21 6.01
N SER A 105 16.62 15.18 6.23
CA SER A 105 16.55 15.99 7.45
C SER A 105 15.22 15.79 8.13
N ALA A 106 15.23 15.45 9.43
CA ALA A 106 14.04 15.37 10.26
C ALA A 106 14.05 16.48 11.30
N ALA A 107 12.91 17.15 11.49
CA ALA A 107 12.76 18.14 12.56
C ALA A 107 12.71 17.43 13.93
N VAL A 108 13.64 17.79 14.81
CA VAL A 108 13.77 17.17 16.15
C VAL A 108 13.65 18.24 17.22
N GLU A 109 12.57 18.21 17.97
CA GLU A 109 12.43 19.04 19.16
C GLU A 109 12.99 18.29 20.37
N ARG A 110 14.11 18.78 20.91
CA ARG A 110 14.74 18.16 22.09
C ARG A 110 13.91 18.43 23.33
N PRO A 111 13.46 17.40 24.09
CA PRO A 111 12.91 17.57 25.42
C PRO A 111 13.98 18.16 26.34
N GLN A 112 13.65 19.20 27.11
CA GLN A 112 14.60 19.90 27.97
C GLN A 112 15.25 19.04 29.06
N ASP A 113 14.65 17.89 29.39
CA ASP A 113 15.08 17.00 30.47
C ASP A 113 15.94 15.80 30.02
N LYS A 114 16.24 15.64 28.70
CA LYS A 114 16.98 14.48 28.21
C LYS A 114 18.30 14.88 27.57
N GLU A 115 19.41 14.27 28.01
CA GLU A 115 20.72 14.42 27.37
C GLU A 115 20.81 13.66 26.04
N GLU A 116 20.13 12.52 25.93
CA GLU A 116 20.10 11.66 24.74
C GLU A 116 18.69 11.52 24.20
N VAL A 117 18.57 11.51 22.88
CA VAL A 117 17.32 11.31 22.13
C VAL A 117 17.45 10.07 21.25
N LYS A 118 16.37 9.27 21.18
CA LYS A 118 16.32 8.10 20.32
C LYS A 118 15.50 8.40 19.07
N ILE A 119 16.14 8.33 17.91
CA ILE A 119 15.52 8.51 16.60
C ILE A 119 15.56 7.16 15.87
N ALA A 120 14.41 6.67 15.47
CA ALA A 120 14.32 5.43 14.70
C ALA A 120 13.84 5.71 13.28
N VAL A 121 14.65 5.33 12.31
CA VAL A 121 14.34 5.37 10.88
C VAL A 121 13.95 3.96 10.46
N LYS A 122 12.71 3.79 10.00
CA LYS A 122 12.20 2.55 9.42
C LYS A 122 12.13 2.72 7.91
N ALA A 123 12.76 1.84 7.17
CA ALA A 123 12.71 1.76 5.72
C ALA A 123 12.31 0.36 5.27
N VAL A 124 11.47 0.26 4.24
CA VAL A 124 11.06 -0.99 3.62
C VAL A 124 11.48 -0.98 2.17
N TYR A 125 12.30 -1.96 1.79
CA TYR A 125 12.80 -2.10 0.43
C TYR A 125 12.16 -3.32 -0.24
N THR A 126 11.84 -3.16 -1.51
CA THR A 126 11.29 -4.21 -2.39
C THR A 126 12.31 -4.58 -3.47
N ASP A 127 12.20 -5.78 -4.02
CA ASP A 127 13.06 -6.28 -5.12
C ASP A 127 14.58 -6.26 -4.84
N VAL A 128 14.95 -6.38 -3.56
CA VAL A 128 16.37 -6.39 -3.12
C VAL A 128 16.88 -7.79 -2.78
N LEU A 129 16.01 -8.80 -2.81
CA LEU A 129 16.36 -10.20 -2.60
C LEU A 129 16.44 -10.91 -3.95
N THR A 130 17.66 -11.15 -4.44
CA THR A 130 17.87 -11.78 -5.74
C THR A 130 17.98 -13.30 -5.58
N ALA A 131 17.14 -14.05 -6.30
CA ALA A 131 17.24 -15.51 -6.32
C ALA A 131 18.56 -15.97 -6.93
N PHE A 132 19.26 -16.86 -6.24
CA PHE A 132 20.49 -17.48 -6.71
C PHE A 132 20.58 -18.95 -6.25
N PRO A 133 20.52 -19.93 -7.19
CA PRO A 133 20.44 -19.76 -8.64
C PRO A 133 19.13 -19.12 -9.11
N LYS A 134 19.15 -18.48 -10.30
CA LYS A 134 17.99 -17.81 -10.89
C LYS A 134 16.88 -18.79 -11.30
N GLU A 135 17.26 -20.04 -11.56
CA GLU A 135 16.35 -21.11 -11.95
C GLU A 135 16.61 -22.36 -11.11
N ILE A 136 15.55 -22.98 -10.65
CA ILE A 136 15.56 -24.19 -9.80
C ILE A 136 14.57 -25.22 -10.33
N THR A 137 14.83 -26.48 -10.06
CA THR A 137 13.85 -27.55 -10.28
C THR A 137 12.80 -27.57 -9.15
N GLN A 138 11.71 -28.27 -9.37
CA GLN A 138 10.63 -28.40 -8.38
C GLN A 138 11.12 -28.99 -7.03
N LEU A 139 12.17 -29.82 -7.07
CA LEU A 139 12.69 -30.52 -5.89
C LEU A 139 13.77 -29.73 -5.13
N GLU A 140 14.40 -28.75 -5.79
CA GLU A 140 15.43 -27.90 -5.16
C GLU A 140 14.84 -26.88 -4.18
N GLU A 141 15.68 -26.41 -3.27
CA GLU A 141 15.35 -25.35 -2.33
C GLU A 141 15.65 -23.98 -2.97
N GLN A 142 14.78 -23.01 -2.72
CA GLN A 142 15.03 -21.64 -3.14
C GLN A 142 16.00 -20.96 -2.16
N SER A 143 17.06 -20.39 -2.70
CA SER A 143 17.96 -19.51 -1.96
C SER A 143 18.05 -18.14 -2.62
N VAL A 144 18.39 -17.14 -1.80
CA VAL A 144 18.45 -15.74 -2.22
C VAL A 144 19.71 -15.08 -1.70
N VAL A 145 20.17 -14.10 -2.45
CA VAL A 145 21.28 -13.22 -2.07
C VAL A 145 20.68 -11.85 -1.69
N PHE A 146 21.06 -11.38 -0.53
CA PHE A 146 20.84 -10.01 -0.09
C PHE A 146 22.17 -9.27 -0.03
N ALA A 147 22.24 -8.07 -0.60
CA ALA A 147 23.38 -7.20 -0.56
C ALA A 147 23.00 -5.83 0.02
N SER A 148 23.87 -5.27 0.86
CA SER A 148 23.69 -3.94 1.48
C SER A 148 25.05 -3.45 2.01
N THR A 149 25.08 -2.36 2.75
CA THR A 149 26.25 -1.91 3.51
C THR A 149 26.27 -2.52 4.90
N LEU A 150 27.46 -2.84 5.40
CA LEU A 150 27.66 -3.40 6.74
C LEU A 150 27.38 -2.35 7.84
N LEU A 151 27.82 -1.10 7.61
CA LEU A 151 27.55 0.03 8.47
C LEU A 151 26.34 0.82 7.99
N ALA A 152 25.60 1.42 8.92
CA ALA A 152 24.57 2.42 8.60
C ALA A 152 25.31 3.72 8.23
N PRO A 153 25.06 4.28 7.05
CA PRO A 153 25.66 5.56 6.70
C PRO A 153 25.14 6.66 7.61
N SER A 154 26.05 7.50 8.12
CA SER A 154 25.68 8.62 8.99
C SER A 154 26.59 9.82 8.73
N PRO A 155 26.07 11.05 8.69
CA PRO A 155 26.89 12.26 8.62
C PRO A 155 27.56 12.61 9.95
N TYR A 156 27.28 11.88 11.03
CA TYR A 156 27.82 12.13 12.35
C TYR A 156 28.75 11.01 12.82
N LYS A 157 29.73 11.35 13.65
CA LYS A 157 30.57 10.36 14.33
C LYS A 157 29.69 9.44 15.18
N THR A 158 29.97 8.14 15.10
CA THR A 158 29.24 7.11 15.84
C THR A 158 30.20 6.38 16.79
N VAL A 159 29.90 6.46 18.10
CA VAL A 159 30.75 5.83 19.13
C VAL A 159 30.65 4.31 19.06
N LYS A 160 29.44 3.78 18.91
CA LYS A 160 29.20 2.33 18.85
C LYS A 160 28.09 1.99 17.87
N GLN A 161 28.35 1.04 16.98
CA GLN A 161 27.36 0.53 16.03
C GLN A 161 27.26 -0.99 16.06
N THR A 162 26.04 -1.50 15.91
CA THR A 162 25.74 -2.93 15.76
C THR A 162 24.72 -3.15 14.64
N THR A 163 25.03 -4.10 13.74
CA THR A 163 24.13 -4.48 12.65
C THR A 163 23.66 -5.92 12.86
N THR A 164 22.35 -6.13 12.92
CA THR A 164 21.70 -7.43 13.12
C THR A 164 20.81 -7.76 11.94
N LEU A 165 21.05 -8.92 11.32
CA LEU A 165 20.19 -9.46 10.27
C LEU A 165 19.33 -10.57 10.83
N LYS A 166 18.05 -10.58 10.44
CA LYS A 166 17.11 -11.68 10.67
C LYS A 166 16.78 -12.33 9.34
N LEU A 167 17.00 -13.63 9.24
CA LEU A 167 16.83 -14.43 8.03
C LEU A 167 15.53 -15.22 8.05
N ALA A 168 15.12 -15.75 6.90
CA ALA A 168 13.98 -16.65 6.79
C ALA A 168 14.28 -18.07 7.31
N SER A 169 15.56 -18.47 7.35
CA SER A 169 16.02 -19.79 7.68
C SER A 169 17.42 -19.74 8.30
N PRO A 170 17.75 -20.66 9.21
CA PRO A 170 19.11 -20.78 9.74
C PRO A 170 20.11 -21.34 8.71
N LYS A 171 19.65 -21.79 7.53
CA LYS A 171 20.52 -22.37 6.50
C LYS A 171 21.18 -21.27 5.67
N ILE A 172 22.37 -20.88 6.10
CA ILE A 172 23.23 -19.89 5.44
C ILE A 172 24.20 -20.63 4.54
N LEU A 173 24.29 -20.23 3.26
CA LEU A 173 25.17 -20.83 2.26
C LEU A 173 26.49 -20.09 2.17
N SER A 174 26.45 -18.76 2.21
CA SER A 174 27.65 -17.90 2.31
C SER A 174 27.29 -16.56 2.92
N MET A 175 28.26 -15.90 3.54
CA MET A 175 28.09 -14.56 4.10
C MET A 175 29.42 -13.81 4.10
N THR A 176 29.35 -12.47 4.09
CA THR A 176 30.52 -11.60 4.21
C THR A 176 31.21 -11.84 5.55
N GLU A 177 32.57 -11.98 5.48
CA GLU A 177 33.42 -11.96 6.65
C GLU A 177 33.64 -10.51 7.08
N ALA A 178 33.34 -10.19 8.32
CA ALA A 178 33.57 -8.86 8.86
C ALA A 178 34.86 -8.81 9.67
N PRO A 179 35.60 -7.67 9.64
CA PRO A 179 36.81 -7.49 10.44
C PRO A 179 36.56 -7.48 11.96
N SER A 180 35.30 -7.32 12.39
CA SER A 180 34.88 -7.30 13.80
C SER A 180 34.20 -8.61 14.21
N LYS A 181 33.87 -8.74 15.51
CA LYS A 181 33.18 -9.93 16.06
C LYS A 181 31.85 -10.16 15.35
N ARG A 182 31.68 -11.38 14.89
CA ARG A 182 30.43 -11.89 14.30
C ARG A 182 29.81 -12.95 15.22
N SER A 183 28.52 -12.88 15.43
CA SER A 183 27.74 -13.90 16.16
C SER A 183 26.60 -14.40 15.29
N VAL A 184 26.50 -15.72 15.15
CA VAL A 184 25.40 -16.37 14.44
C VAL A 184 24.57 -17.15 15.45
N LYS A 185 23.28 -16.84 15.58
CA LYS A 185 22.35 -17.52 16.46
C LYS A 185 21.09 -17.90 15.68
N SER A 186 20.94 -19.18 15.34
CA SER A 186 19.83 -19.66 14.54
C SER A 186 19.65 -18.85 13.25
N ASP A 187 18.55 -18.12 13.12
CA ASP A 187 18.17 -17.26 11.99
C ASP A 187 18.69 -15.82 12.11
N GLN A 188 19.51 -15.50 13.12
CA GLN A 188 20.06 -14.18 13.34
C GLN A 188 21.58 -14.14 13.16
N VAL A 189 22.05 -13.14 12.40
CA VAL A 189 23.47 -12.81 12.24
C VAL A 189 23.72 -11.41 12.77
N THR A 190 24.60 -11.28 13.74
CA THR A 190 24.96 -9.98 14.33
C THR A 190 26.41 -9.67 14.04
N TYR A 191 26.68 -8.48 13.50
CA TYR A 191 27.98 -7.91 13.25
C TYR A 191 28.26 -6.77 14.22
N GLY A 192 29.47 -6.73 14.74
CA GLY A 192 29.89 -5.70 15.70
C GLY A 192 30.01 -6.20 17.14
N PRO A 193 30.19 -5.30 18.12
CA PRO A 193 30.14 -3.83 17.95
C PRO A 193 31.31 -3.27 17.13
N PHE A 194 31.01 -2.26 16.31
CA PHE A 194 32.01 -1.40 15.68
C PHE A 194 32.13 -0.15 16.53
N GLU A 195 33.35 0.26 16.83
CA GLU A 195 33.67 1.39 17.71
C GLU A 195 34.29 2.53 16.91
N ASP A 196 34.05 3.76 17.32
CA ASP A 196 34.61 4.98 16.73
C ASP A 196 34.49 5.11 15.22
N VAL A 197 33.28 4.87 14.70
CA VAL A 197 32.95 4.97 13.27
C VAL A 197 32.94 6.45 12.85
N PRO A 198 33.80 6.88 11.89
CA PRO A 198 33.83 8.26 11.42
C PRO A 198 32.59 8.62 10.63
N PRO A 199 32.27 9.92 10.46
CA PRO A 199 31.22 10.39 9.57
C PRO A 199 31.46 9.87 8.15
N PHE A 200 30.35 9.48 7.45
CA PHE A 200 30.38 8.96 6.08
C PHE A 200 31.37 7.80 5.88
N ALA A 201 31.61 6.99 6.91
CA ALA A 201 32.46 5.81 6.80
C ALA A 201 31.99 4.90 5.65
N ASP A 202 32.95 4.38 4.89
CA ASP A 202 32.66 3.31 3.94
C ASP A 202 32.12 2.09 4.72
N GLY A 203 30.89 1.76 4.48
CA GLY A 203 30.21 0.70 5.20
C GLY A 203 30.75 -0.70 4.90
N GLY A 204 31.54 -0.88 3.86
CA GLY A 204 31.91 -2.19 3.33
C GLY A 204 30.67 -2.96 2.81
N GLU A 205 30.89 -3.96 1.97
CA GLU A 205 29.81 -4.79 1.42
C GLU A 205 29.32 -5.82 2.46
N LEU A 206 28.03 -5.80 2.75
CA LEU A 206 27.31 -6.86 3.46
C LEU A 206 26.58 -7.72 2.43
N ARG A 207 27.03 -8.94 2.21
CA ARG A 207 26.39 -9.90 1.32
C ARG A 207 26.09 -11.19 2.05
N ILE A 208 24.88 -11.68 1.95
CA ILE A 208 24.48 -12.94 2.56
C ILE A 208 23.65 -13.77 1.58
N HIS A 209 24.00 -15.05 1.45
CA HIS A 209 23.31 -16.05 0.64
C HIS A 209 22.71 -17.10 1.58
N TYR A 210 21.38 -17.24 1.57
CA TYR A 210 20.64 -18.11 2.50
C TYR A 210 19.39 -18.68 1.85
N VAL A 211 18.86 -19.73 2.45
CA VAL A 211 17.62 -20.39 1.98
C VAL A 211 16.41 -19.58 2.44
N ASN A 212 15.53 -19.23 1.48
CA ASN A 212 14.30 -18.49 1.74
C ASN A 212 13.14 -19.06 0.93
N HIS A 213 12.17 -19.64 1.61
CA HIS A 213 10.95 -20.22 1.04
C HIS A 213 9.71 -19.30 1.26
N ALA A 214 9.91 -18.05 1.63
CA ALA A 214 8.78 -17.11 1.73
C ALA A 214 8.06 -16.96 0.37
N ALA A 215 6.81 -16.53 0.44
CA ALA A 215 6.05 -16.22 -0.76
C ALA A 215 6.60 -14.94 -1.39
N PHE A 216 7.28 -15.04 -2.52
CA PHE A 216 7.69 -13.89 -3.34
C PHE A 216 6.51 -13.47 -4.24
N ALA A 217 5.44 -13.01 -3.60
CA ALA A 217 4.19 -12.65 -4.23
C ALA A 217 4.25 -11.19 -4.70
N LYS A 218 4.48 -10.98 -6.00
CA LYS A 218 4.49 -9.67 -6.66
C LYS A 218 3.21 -9.50 -7.48
N ALA A 219 2.38 -8.51 -7.14
CA ALA A 219 1.31 -8.06 -8.01
C ALA A 219 1.87 -7.00 -8.96
N THR A 220 1.94 -7.31 -10.25
CA THR A 220 2.39 -6.37 -11.29
C THR A 220 1.39 -5.26 -11.49
N SER A 221 0.10 -5.56 -11.28
CA SER A 221 -0.97 -4.57 -11.22
C SER A 221 -1.99 -4.94 -10.13
N CYS A 222 -2.52 -3.93 -9.47
CA CYS A 222 -3.66 -4.05 -8.58
C CYS A 222 -4.64 -2.90 -8.87
N LEU A 223 -5.86 -3.25 -9.27
CA LEU A 223 -6.96 -2.30 -9.40
C LEU A 223 -7.90 -2.53 -8.22
N ARG A 224 -8.07 -1.50 -7.38
CA ARG A 224 -8.99 -1.48 -6.24
C ARG A 224 -10.10 -0.48 -6.52
N GLU A 225 -11.33 -0.97 -6.67
CA GLU A 225 -12.52 -0.15 -6.86
C GLU A 225 -13.31 -0.10 -5.55
N ILE A 226 -13.64 1.11 -5.09
CA ILE A 226 -14.44 1.38 -3.88
C ILE A 226 -15.68 2.12 -4.36
N GLU A 227 -16.80 1.44 -4.41
CA GLU A 227 -18.07 1.99 -4.87
C GLU A 227 -18.95 2.33 -3.67
N VAL A 228 -19.29 3.60 -3.53
CA VAL A 228 -20.16 4.09 -2.46
C VAL A 228 -21.59 4.14 -2.94
N SER A 229 -22.46 3.39 -2.27
CA SER A 229 -23.90 3.46 -2.47
C SER A 229 -24.55 4.20 -1.31
N ASN A 230 -25.41 5.14 -1.61
CA ASN A 230 -26.23 5.83 -0.58
C ASN A 230 -27.34 4.93 0.02
N TRP A 231 -27.55 3.74 -0.55
CA TRP A 231 -28.56 2.77 -0.09
C TRP A 231 -28.05 1.83 1.01
N GLY A 232 -26.90 2.10 1.61
CA GLY A 232 -26.41 1.40 2.79
C GLY A 232 -25.24 0.46 2.53
N ASN A 233 -24.58 0.52 1.37
CA ASN A 233 -23.48 -0.36 1.00
C ASN A 233 -22.26 0.40 0.49
N ILE A 234 -21.08 -0.07 0.87
CA ILE A 234 -19.79 0.24 0.24
C ILE A 234 -19.27 -1.07 -0.35
N ALA A 235 -19.25 -1.19 -1.67
CA ALA A 235 -18.69 -2.35 -2.35
C ALA A 235 -17.21 -2.12 -2.64
N VAL A 236 -16.38 -3.11 -2.33
CA VAL A 236 -14.95 -3.09 -2.65
C VAL A 236 -14.65 -4.28 -3.54
N GLU A 237 -14.07 -4.02 -4.70
CA GLU A 237 -13.59 -5.06 -5.61
C GLU A 237 -12.12 -4.82 -5.95
N GLU A 238 -11.33 -5.88 -5.94
CA GLU A 238 -9.89 -5.82 -6.15
C GLU A 238 -9.48 -6.84 -7.20
N HIS A 239 -8.80 -6.37 -8.24
CA HIS A 239 -8.25 -7.19 -9.32
C HIS A 239 -6.73 -7.26 -9.19
N TYR A 240 -6.19 -8.46 -9.26
CA TYR A 240 -4.76 -8.72 -9.10
C TYR A 240 -4.20 -9.48 -10.29
N ASP A 241 -3.10 -8.97 -10.83
CA ASP A 241 -2.19 -9.71 -11.71
C ASP A 241 -0.94 -10.09 -10.92
N LEU A 242 -0.88 -11.34 -10.47
CA LEU A 242 0.18 -11.82 -9.58
C LEU A 242 1.22 -12.63 -10.34
N VAL A 243 2.48 -12.44 -9.96
CA VAL A 243 3.61 -13.28 -10.37
C VAL A 243 4.40 -13.73 -9.14
N HIS A 244 4.92 -14.96 -9.14
CA HIS A 244 5.90 -15.38 -8.16
C HIS A 244 7.29 -14.89 -8.61
N ALA A 245 7.85 -13.90 -7.90
CA ALA A 245 9.10 -13.22 -8.24
C ALA A 245 10.37 -13.96 -7.75
N GLY A 246 10.25 -15.15 -7.16
CA GLY A 246 11.39 -15.97 -6.73
C GLY A 246 12.10 -16.67 -7.88
N ALA A 247 12.97 -17.66 -7.54
CA ALA A 247 13.70 -18.47 -8.50
C ALA A 247 12.75 -19.15 -9.50
N LYS A 248 12.95 -18.93 -10.80
CA LYS A 248 12.10 -19.50 -11.84
C LYS A 248 12.15 -21.03 -11.83
N MET A 249 10.99 -21.66 -11.94
CA MET A 249 10.94 -23.11 -12.05
C MET A 249 11.39 -23.56 -13.44
N LYS A 250 12.44 -24.38 -13.50
CA LYS A 250 12.89 -25.08 -14.72
C LYS A 250 12.34 -26.50 -14.73
N GLY A 251 12.04 -27.00 -15.92
CA GLY A 251 11.46 -28.33 -16.12
C GLY A 251 9.94 -28.35 -15.99
N GLY A 252 9.37 -29.53 -16.10
CA GLY A 252 7.93 -29.76 -16.00
C GLY A 252 7.43 -29.85 -14.57
N PHE A 253 6.18 -29.52 -14.34
CA PHE A 253 5.53 -29.72 -13.03
C PHE A 253 5.13 -31.19 -12.86
N SER A 254 5.59 -31.80 -11.78
CA SER A 254 5.19 -33.13 -11.32
C SER A 254 4.23 -33.03 -10.14
N ARG A 255 3.00 -33.46 -10.35
CA ARG A 255 2.00 -33.52 -9.26
C ARG A 255 2.40 -34.50 -8.17
N MET A 256 3.04 -35.61 -8.53
CA MET A 256 3.48 -36.62 -7.55
C MET A 256 4.55 -36.05 -6.62
N ASP A 257 5.56 -35.38 -7.17
CA ASP A 257 6.62 -34.78 -6.38
C ASP A 257 6.09 -33.65 -5.47
N TYR A 258 5.14 -32.85 -5.97
CA TYR A 258 4.47 -31.85 -5.17
C TYR A 258 3.75 -32.46 -3.96
N MET A 259 2.98 -33.54 -4.20
CA MET A 259 2.24 -34.21 -3.14
C MET A 259 3.17 -34.92 -2.16
N ALA A 260 4.26 -35.54 -2.64
CA ALA A 260 5.26 -36.16 -1.80
C ALA A 260 5.92 -35.16 -0.85
N LYS A 261 6.38 -33.99 -1.35
CA LYS A 261 6.91 -32.90 -0.52
C LYS A 261 5.88 -32.41 0.49
N LYS A 262 4.64 -32.22 0.07
CA LYS A 262 3.57 -31.77 0.95
C LYS A 262 3.27 -32.77 2.08
N HIS A 263 3.24 -34.06 1.79
CA HIS A 263 3.02 -35.12 2.80
C HIS A 263 4.21 -35.27 3.76
N ALA A 264 5.42 -35.03 3.27
CA ALA A 264 6.63 -35.05 4.08
C ALA A 264 6.87 -33.73 4.84
N GLU A 265 5.99 -32.74 4.72
CA GLU A 265 6.11 -31.38 5.30
C GLU A 265 7.44 -30.70 4.98
N LEU A 266 8.03 -31.06 3.82
CA LEU A 266 9.29 -30.47 3.38
C LEU A 266 9.08 -29.06 2.84
N PRO A 267 10.06 -28.17 3.03
CA PRO A 267 10.05 -26.82 2.47
C PRO A 267 9.84 -26.84 0.95
N ASN A 268 8.97 -26.02 0.46
CA ASN A 268 8.64 -25.94 -0.97
C ASN A 268 8.81 -24.49 -1.45
N PRO A 269 9.51 -24.23 -2.57
CA PRO A 269 9.67 -22.90 -3.13
C PRO A 269 8.38 -22.33 -3.75
N SER A 270 7.26 -23.01 -3.62
CA SER A 270 5.95 -22.55 -4.08
C SER A 270 5.06 -22.12 -2.92
N PHE A 271 4.24 -21.14 -3.17
CA PHE A 271 3.13 -20.82 -2.26
C PHE A 271 1.78 -21.07 -2.94
N ARG A 272 0.77 -21.30 -2.15
CA ARG A 272 -0.61 -21.49 -2.61
C ARG A 272 -1.59 -20.62 -1.85
N LYS A 273 -1.24 -20.22 -0.63
CA LYS A 273 -2.07 -19.48 0.31
C LYS A 273 -1.56 -18.06 0.43
N LEU A 274 -2.47 -17.10 0.38
CA LEU A 274 -2.23 -15.70 0.74
C LEU A 274 -3.30 -15.29 1.76
N ASP A 275 -2.89 -14.61 2.81
CA ASP A 275 -3.78 -14.14 3.87
C ASP A 275 -4.03 -12.64 3.73
N ALA A 276 -5.31 -12.25 3.68
CA ALA A 276 -5.79 -10.89 3.63
C ALA A 276 -6.53 -10.54 4.91
N TYR A 277 -6.44 -9.28 5.33
CA TYR A 277 -7.14 -8.74 6.49
C TYR A 277 -8.11 -7.66 6.04
N LEU A 278 -9.41 -8.00 6.08
CA LEU A 278 -10.48 -7.11 5.67
C LEU A 278 -11.04 -6.34 6.89
N PRO A 279 -11.65 -5.17 6.67
CA PRO A 279 -12.28 -4.40 7.73
C PRO A 279 -13.37 -5.20 8.46
N ALA A 280 -13.64 -4.84 9.72
CA ALA A 280 -14.76 -5.39 10.46
C ALA A 280 -16.08 -5.08 9.76
N GLY A 281 -17.00 -6.05 9.73
CA GLY A 281 -18.28 -5.93 9.03
C GLY A 281 -18.24 -6.30 7.55
N ALA A 282 -17.08 -6.76 7.01
CA ALA A 282 -17.01 -7.27 5.65
C ALA A 282 -17.92 -8.50 5.48
N SER A 283 -18.79 -8.45 4.47
CA SER A 283 -19.80 -9.45 4.13
C SER A 283 -19.77 -9.76 2.63
N ASP A 284 -20.53 -10.77 2.20
CA ASP A 284 -20.65 -11.17 0.79
C ASP A 284 -19.32 -11.35 0.08
N ILE A 285 -18.36 -11.92 0.78
CA ILE A 285 -16.99 -12.08 0.30
C ILE A 285 -16.96 -13.10 -0.83
N TYR A 286 -16.38 -12.71 -1.96
CA TYR A 286 -16.17 -13.60 -3.11
C TYR A 286 -14.73 -13.56 -3.60
N TYR A 287 -14.31 -14.68 -4.20
CA TYR A 287 -13.00 -14.85 -4.80
C TYR A 287 -13.13 -15.62 -6.11
N ARG A 288 -12.71 -15.03 -7.21
CA ARG A 288 -12.86 -15.55 -8.56
C ARG A 288 -11.60 -15.38 -9.38
N ASP A 289 -11.32 -16.35 -10.22
CA ASP A 289 -10.30 -16.26 -11.25
C ASP A 289 -10.94 -16.29 -12.65
N ASN A 290 -10.12 -16.35 -13.71
CA ASN A 290 -10.58 -16.39 -15.09
C ASN A 290 -11.46 -17.63 -15.42
N ILE A 291 -11.39 -18.70 -14.61
CA ILE A 291 -12.17 -19.92 -14.77
C ILE A 291 -13.53 -19.79 -14.09
N GLY A 292 -13.60 -19.01 -13.01
CA GLY A 292 -14.82 -18.78 -12.24
C GLY A 292 -14.59 -18.78 -10.74
N ASN A 293 -15.65 -19.02 -9.98
CA ASN A 293 -15.63 -18.96 -8.52
C ASN A 293 -14.67 -20.01 -7.92
N ILE A 294 -13.90 -19.59 -6.90
CA ILE A 294 -12.98 -20.47 -6.16
C ILE A 294 -13.55 -20.69 -4.76
N SER A 295 -13.94 -21.93 -4.48
CA SER A 295 -14.58 -22.32 -3.21
C SER A 295 -13.59 -22.76 -2.12
N THR A 296 -12.28 -22.75 -2.39
CA THR A 296 -11.25 -23.22 -1.43
C THR A 296 -10.73 -22.15 -0.48
N SER A 297 -11.24 -20.92 -0.58
CA SER A 297 -10.93 -19.84 0.37
C SER A 297 -11.57 -20.10 1.72
N THR A 298 -10.94 -19.57 2.78
CA THR A 298 -11.46 -19.66 4.15
C THR A 298 -11.65 -18.25 4.70
N VAL A 299 -12.82 -18.00 5.24
CA VAL A 299 -13.17 -16.73 5.89
C VAL A 299 -13.32 -16.97 7.39
N ARG A 300 -12.67 -16.13 8.20
CA ARG A 300 -12.77 -16.16 9.67
C ARG A 300 -13.12 -14.77 10.18
N HIS A 301 -14.22 -14.66 10.89
CA HIS A 301 -14.63 -13.43 11.54
C HIS A 301 -14.02 -13.33 12.94
N ASN A 302 -13.23 -12.28 13.18
CA ASN A 302 -12.59 -11.97 14.45
C ASN A 302 -13.15 -10.63 14.98
N LEU A 303 -12.95 -10.34 16.27
CA LEU A 303 -13.39 -9.07 16.87
C LEU A 303 -12.78 -7.82 16.21
N GLY A 304 -11.59 -7.92 15.62
CA GLY A 304 -10.87 -6.80 14.99
C GLY A 304 -11.00 -6.73 13.47
N GLY A 305 -11.73 -7.64 12.82
CA GLY A 305 -11.83 -7.69 11.36
C GLY A 305 -12.10 -9.08 10.83
N VAL A 306 -12.01 -9.23 9.52
CA VAL A 306 -12.22 -10.50 8.82
C VAL A 306 -10.92 -10.96 8.19
N GLU A 307 -10.48 -12.17 8.56
CA GLU A 307 -9.34 -12.84 7.95
C GLU A 307 -9.83 -13.68 6.76
N LEU A 308 -9.34 -13.34 5.56
CA LEU A 308 -9.61 -14.07 4.32
C LEU A 308 -8.34 -14.80 3.88
N SER A 309 -8.36 -16.12 3.88
CA SER A 309 -7.30 -16.95 3.31
C SER A 309 -7.65 -17.34 1.88
N VAL A 310 -6.94 -16.75 0.92
CA VAL A 310 -7.10 -17.02 -0.51
C VAL A 310 -6.20 -18.18 -0.92
N LEU A 311 -6.78 -19.26 -1.46
CA LEU A 311 -6.03 -20.40 -1.98
C LEU A 311 -6.13 -20.43 -3.51
N SER A 312 -5.00 -20.31 -4.20
CA SER A 312 -4.93 -20.47 -5.64
C SER A 312 -5.25 -21.92 -6.08
N ARG A 313 -5.78 -22.10 -7.30
CA ARG A 313 -6.10 -23.43 -7.86
C ARG A 313 -4.88 -24.32 -7.95
N PHE A 314 -3.73 -23.74 -8.19
CA PHE A 314 -2.45 -24.44 -8.34
C PHE A 314 -1.38 -23.78 -7.45
N PRO A 315 -0.36 -24.53 -7.06
CA PRO A 315 0.78 -23.96 -6.35
C PRO A 315 1.53 -22.99 -7.28
N MET A 316 1.83 -21.80 -6.79
CA MET A 316 2.56 -20.78 -7.53
C MET A 316 4.07 -21.03 -7.39
N TYR A 317 4.70 -21.52 -8.44
CA TYR A 317 6.16 -21.63 -8.53
C TYR A 317 6.77 -20.37 -9.15
N GLY A 318 8.06 -20.18 -8.98
CA GLY A 318 8.77 -19.03 -9.50
C GLY A 318 8.56 -18.81 -10.99
N GLY A 319 8.23 -17.59 -11.39
CA GLY A 319 7.88 -17.19 -12.74
C GLY A 319 6.43 -17.48 -13.15
N TRP A 320 5.66 -18.23 -12.37
CA TRP A 320 4.26 -18.49 -12.66
C TRP A 320 3.40 -17.28 -12.36
N LYS A 321 2.32 -17.12 -13.14
CA LYS A 321 1.38 -16.01 -13.06
C LYS A 321 -0.01 -16.50 -12.69
N ASN A 322 -0.74 -15.69 -11.96
CA ASN A 322 -2.14 -15.91 -11.63
C ASN A 322 -2.89 -14.58 -11.62
N ALA A 323 -4.06 -14.54 -12.25
CA ALA A 323 -4.93 -13.39 -12.23
C ALA A 323 -6.25 -13.76 -11.52
N TRP A 324 -6.69 -12.91 -10.60
CA TRP A 324 -7.97 -13.09 -9.92
C TRP A 324 -8.56 -11.75 -9.52
N TYR A 325 -9.83 -11.78 -9.16
CA TYR A 325 -10.46 -10.69 -8.46
C TYR A 325 -11.23 -11.20 -7.24
N GLN A 326 -11.31 -10.36 -6.26
CA GLN A 326 -12.05 -10.60 -5.03
C GLN A 326 -12.81 -9.34 -4.65
N GLY A 327 -13.89 -9.52 -3.90
CA GLY A 327 -14.65 -8.38 -3.41
C GLY A 327 -15.40 -8.71 -2.14
N TYR A 328 -15.87 -7.66 -1.52
CA TYR A 328 -16.67 -7.70 -0.30
C TYR A 328 -17.53 -6.45 -0.16
N ASN A 329 -18.55 -6.54 0.63
CA ASN A 329 -19.43 -5.45 1.00
C ASN A 329 -19.17 -4.98 2.43
N LEU A 330 -19.31 -3.69 2.66
CA LEU A 330 -19.29 -3.06 3.98
C LEU A 330 -20.58 -2.27 4.18
N PRO A 331 -21.15 -2.23 5.39
CA PRO A 331 -22.19 -1.29 5.71
C PRO A 331 -21.64 0.14 5.63
N THR A 332 -22.43 1.11 5.17
CA THR A 332 -21.97 2.50 5.01
C THR A 332 -21.45 3.10 6.31
N GLU A 333 -22.00 2.72 7.44
CA GLU A 333 -21.54 3.19 8.76
C GLU A 333 -20.11 2.79 9.11
N ALA A 334 -19.55 1.76 8.45
CA ALA A 334 -18.18 1.31 8.66
C ALA A 334 -17.13 2.26 8.05
N GLY A 335 -17.48 3.01 7.00
CA GLY A 335 -16.53 3.86 6.30
C GLY A 335 -17.07 5.22 5.87
N LEU A 336 -18.37 5.47 5.97
CA LEU A 336 -19.01 6.71 5.50
C LEU A 336 -19.62 7.46 6.67
N ARG A 337 -19.17 8.70 6.89
CA ARG A 337 -19.74 9.63 7.88
C ARG A 337 -20.36 10.81 7.16
N HIS A 338 -21.37 11.45 7.78
CA HIS A 338 -21.99 12.63 7.21
C HIS A 338 -22.35 13.68 8.28
N SER A 339 -22.36 14.93 7.85
CA SER A 339 -22.88 16.06 8.61
C SER A 339 -23.72 16.92 7.64
N GLY A 340 -25.04 16.82 7.75
CA GLY A 340 -25.94 17.44 6.78
C GLY A 340 -25.77 16.86 5.37
N SER A 341 -25.41 17.72 4.41
CA SER A 341 -25.11 17.34 3.01
C SER A 341 -23.65 16.96 2.77
N HIS A 342 -22.78 17.17 3.76
CA HIS A 342 -21.35 16.89 3.65
C HIS A 342 -21.05 15.45 4.08
N PHE A 343 -20.43 14.67 3.20
CA PHE A 343 -20.07 13.29 3.40
C PHE A 343 -18.56 13.12 3.44
N THR A 344 -18.10 12.22 4.29
CA THR A 344 -16.69 11.85 4.43
C THR A 344 -16.56 10.34 4.37
N LEU A 345 -15.87 9.85 3.34
CA LEU A 345 -15.49 8.45 3.20
C LEU A 345 -14.09 8.24 3.79
N GLU A 346 -13.95 7.27 4.69
CA GLU A 346 -12.67 6.83 5.26
C GLU A 346 -12.51 5.34 5.00
N MET A 347 -11.57 4.98 4.11
CA MET A 347 -11.33 3.59 3.71
C MET A 347 -9.83 3.31 3.62
N PRO A 348 -9.38 2.06 3.87
CA PRO A 348 -7.99 1.69 3.67
C PRO A 348 -7.55 1.95 2.22
N PHE A 349 -6.41 2.61 2.03
CA PHE A 349 -5.86 2.93 0.70
C PHE A 349 -5.23 1.70 0.04
N GLY A 350 -4.40 0.96 0.79
CA GLY A 350 -3.66 -0.19 0.29
C GLY A 350 -4.48 -1.48 0.22
N PRO A 351 -3.97 -2.49 -0.49
CA PRO A 351 -4.58 -3.82 -0.54
C PRO A 351 -4.46 -4.54 0.82
N PRO A 352 -5.37 -5.49 1.13
CA PRO A 352 -5.44 -6.15 2.43
C PRO A 352 -4.37 -7.24 2.65
N PHE A 353 -3.51 -7.52 1.67
CA PHE A 353 -2.49 -8.57 1.74
C PHE A 353 -1.14 -8.06 2.26
N PRO A 354 -0.74 -8.37 3.50
CA PRO A 354 0.52 -7.88 4.07
C PRO A 354 1.78 -8.50 3.46
N SER A 355 1.64 -9.64 2.78
CA SER A 355 2.75 -10.38 2.17
C SER A 355 2.91 -10.11 0.67
N VAL A 356 2.03 -9.33 0.05
CA VAL A 356 2.07 -9.01 -1.38
C VAL A 356 2.72 -7.65 -1.59
N TRP A 357 3.68 -7.60 -2.51
CA TRP A 357 4.22 -6.36 -3.05
C TRP A 357 3.43 -5.97 -4.30
N VAL A 358 2.92 -4.75 -4.35
CA VAL A 358 2.18 -4.24 -5.51
C VAL A 358 3.04 -3.22 -6.25
N GLU A 359 3.38 -3.53 -7.51
CA GLU A 359 4.21 -2.67 -8.35
C GLU A 359 3.44 -1.41 -8.78
N ASP A 360 2.24 -1.60 -9.34
CA ASP A 360 1.35 -0.53 -9.75
C ASP A 360 -0.03 -0.69 -9.09
N LEU A 361 -0.36 0.21 -8.15
CA LEU A 361 -1.67 0.28 -7.52
C LEU A 361 -2.51 1.39 -8.17
N THR A 362 -3.73 1.05 -8.57
CA THR A 362 -4.75 2.01 -8.97
C THR A 362 -5.96 1.87 -8.04
N VAL A 363 -6.28 2.91 -7.30
CA VAL A 363 -7.48 2.99 -6.46
C VAL A 363 -8.49 3.89 -7.15
N LYS A 364 -9.71 3.39 -7.36
CA LYS A 364 -10.83 4.14 -7.89
C LYS A 364 -11.90 4.26 -6.82
N VAL A 365 -12.27 5.47 -6.47
CA VAL A 365 -13.40 5.75 -5.59
C VAL A 365 -14.56 6.25 -6.44
N ILE A 366 -15.61 5.44 -6.54
CA ILE A 366 -16.81 5.71 -7.32
C ILE A 366 -17.86 6.27 -6.36
N LEU A 367 -18.20 7.54 -6.55
CA LEU A 367 -19.14 8.25 -5.70
C LEU A 367 -20.55 8.18 -6.29
N PRO A 368 -21.60 8.43 -5.49
CA PRO A 368 -22.97 8.47 -5.96
C PRO A 368 -23.18 9.54 -7.04
N GLU A 369 -24.14 9.30 -7.94
CA GLU A 369 -24.53 10.25 -8.95
C GLU A 369 -24.94 11.60 -8.34
N GLY A 370 -24.38 12.70 -8.85
CA GLY A 370 -24.67 14.04 -8.35
C GLY A 370 -23.85 14.44 -7.12
N ALA A 371 -22.87 13.66 -6.71
CA ALA A 371 -21.86 14.11 -5.77
C ALA A 371 -21.03 15.25 -6.39
N HIS A 372 -20.75 16.30 -5.61
CA HIS A 372 -20.03 17.49 -6.05
C HIS A 372 -19.11 17.99 -4.93
N ASN A 373 -18.29 19.02 -5.21
CA ASN A 373 -17.30 19.55 -4.27
C ASN A 373 -16.38 18.44 -3.69
N ILE A 374 -15.94 17.53 -4.56
CA ILE A 374 -15.16 16.36 -4.17
C ILE A 374 -13.74 16.81 -3.83
N VAL A 375 -13.25 16.43 -2.65
CA VAL A 375 -11.86 16.61 -2.23
C VAL A 375 -11.32 15.26 -1.78
N ALA A 376 -10.31 14.78 -2.48
CA ALA A 376 -9.56 13.59 -2.08
C ALA A 376 -8.30 14.01 -1.32
N LEU A 377 -8.05 13.36 -0.20
CA LEU A 377 -6.85 13.56 0.60
C LEU A 377 -6.06 12.24 0.57
N PRO A 378 -5.15 12.07 -0.40
CA PRO A 378 -4.30 10.89 -0.44
C PRO A 378 -3.42 10.84 0.81
N PRO A 379 -3.19 9.63 1.38
CA PRO A 379 -2.45 9.51 2.63
C PRO A 379 -0.94 9.72 2.48
N PHE A 380 -0.43 9.73 1.25
CA PHE A 380 1.00 9.85 0.94
C PHE A 380 1.27 10.87 -0.15
N GLU A 381 2.46 11.47 -0.10
CA GLU A 381 3.02 12.22 -1.20
C GLU A 381 3.35 11.29 -2.39
N GLY A 382 3.32 11.82 -3.61
CA GLY A 382 3.59 11.03 -4.82
C GLY A 382 2.41 10.22 -5.35
N VAL A 383 1.25 10.26 -4.70
CA VAL A 383 0.00 9.70 -5.26
C VAL A 383 -0.51 10.64 -6.35
N SER A 384 -0.62 10.15 -7.58
CA SER A 384 -1.23 10.91 -8.67
C SER A 384 -2.76 10.84 -8.57
N GLU A 385 -3.44 11.99 -8.68
CA GLU A 385 -4.91 12.07 -8.71
C GLU A 385 -5.40 12.39 -10.12
N ALA A 386 -6.42 11.69 -10.55
CA ALA A 386 -7.16 11.98 -11.77
C ALA A 386 -8.67 11.82 -11.50
N ARG A 387 -9.50 12.45 -12.31
CA ARG A 387 -10.95 12.37 -12.20
C ARG A 387 -11.54 11.93 -13.52
N THR A 388 -12.59 11.11 -13.44
CA THR A 388 -13.36 10.65 -14.58
C THR A 388 -14.82 10.44 -14.16
N GLU A 389 -15.64 10.02 -15.08
CA GLU A 389 -17.05 9.72 -14.86
C GLU A 389 -17.32 8.28 -15.30
N ARG A 390 -18.19 7.60 -14.56
CA ARG A 390 -18.69 6.26 -14.90
C ARG A 390 -20.19 6.34 -15.09
N PHE A 391 -20.64 5.88 -16.24
CA PHE A 391 -22.08 5.79 -16.53
C PHE A 391 -22.59 4.39 -16.17
N THR A 392 -23.67 4.34 -15.43
CA THR A 392 -24.38 3.10 -15.10
C THR A 392 -25.82 3.16 -15.62
N PHE A 393 -26.53 2.03 -15.55
CA PHE A 393 -27.94 1.98 -15.89
C PHE A 393 -28.72 2.91 -14.93
N LEU A 394 -29.66 3.69 -15.44
CA LEU A 394 -30.49 4.64 -14.71
C LEU A 394 -29.81 5.94 -14.26
N ASP A 395 -28.58 6.20 -14.63
CA ASP A 395 -27.97 7.52 -14.41
C ASP A 395 -28.76 8.59 -15.17
N THR A 396 -29.20 9.64 -14.48
CA THR A 396 -30.21 10.59 -14.97
C THR A 396 -29.68 11.97 -15.24
N THR A 397 -28.51 12.32 -14.66
CA THR A 397 -27.98 13.68 -14.73
C THR A 397 -27.20 13.98 -16.02
N GLY A 398 -26.95 12.97 -16.85
CA GLY A 398 -26.14 13.10 -18.06
C GLY A 398 -24.63 13.25 -17.82
N SER A 399 -24.21 13.37 -16.54
CA SER A 399 -22.82 13.47 -16.12
C SER A 399 -22.29 12.17 -15.49
N GLY A 400 -23.15 11.18 -15.25
CA GLY A 400 -22.76 9.91 -14.61
C GLY A 400 -22.30 10.05 -13.16
N ARG A 401 -21.66 9.01 -12.66
CA ARG A 401 -21.10 8.94 -11.31
C ARG A 401 -19.65 9.42 -11.30
N PRO A 402 -19.30 10.41 -10.47
CA PRO A 402 -17.92 10.89 -10.41
C PRO A 402 -16.99 9.82 -9.83
N VAL A 403 -15.83 9.67 -10.44
CA VAL A 403 -14.79 8.71 -10.03
C VAL A 403 -13.49 9.44 -9.76
N VAL A 404 -12.95 9.25 -8.56
CA VAL A 404 -11.60 9.70 -8.19
C VAL A 404 -10.65 8.54 -8.40
N ILE A 405 -9.62 8.74 -9.21
CA ILE A 405 -8.58 7.76 -9.51
C ILE A 405 -7.29 8.20 -8.85
N MET A 406 -6.72 7.34 -8.03
CA MET A 406 -5.42 7.55 -7.39
C MET A 406 -4.49 6.44 -7.79
N LYS A 407 -3.25 6.79 -8.18
CA LYS A 407 -2.24 5.80 -8.57
C LYS A 407 -0.98 5.98 -7.73
N MET A 408 -0.42 4.87 -7.32
CA MET A 408 0.83 4.80 -6.58
C MET A 408 1.63 3.59 -7.01
N LYS A 409 2.95 3.73 -7.08
CA LYS A 409 3.89 2.64 -7.39
C LYS A 409 4.52 2.10 -6.12
N ASN A 410 5.01 0.88 -6.20
CA ASN A 410 5.82 0.24 -5.16
C ASN A 410 5.13 0.19 -3.79
N VAL A 411 3.90 -0.36 -3.77
CA VAL A 411 3.04 -0.36 -2.58
C VAL A 411 3.27 -1.62 -1.74
N VAL A 412 3.46 -1.42 -0.44
CA VAL A 412 3.63 -2.47 0.58
C VAL A 412 2.59 -2.30 1.70
N LYS A 413 2.56 -3.24 2.63
CA LYS A 413 1.62 -3.24 3.77
C LYS A 413 1.56 -1.90 4.51
N GLU A 414 2.69 -1.25 4.66
CA GLU A 414 2.84 0.00 5.40
C GLU A 414 2.02 1.16 4.77
N HIS A 415 1.67 1.05 3.48
CA HIS A 415 0.79 2.00 2.78
C HIS A 415 -0.71 1.76 3.03
N ASN A 416 -1.08 0.74 3.78
CA ASN A 416 -2.48 0.48 4.09
C ASN A 416 -2.99 1.37 5.24
N VAL A 417 -2.98 2.67 5.03
CA VAL A 417 -3.51 3.72 5.91
C VAL A 417 -4.85 4.22 5.37
N MET A 418 -5.59 4.96 6.20
CA MET A 418 -6.91 5.45 5.82
C MET A 418 -6.82 6.57 4.78
N LEU A 419 -7.44 6.33 3.63
CA LEU A 419 -7.75 7.32 2.61
C LEU A 419 -9.00 8.09 3.04
N LYS A 420 -8.98 9.41 2.84
CA LYS A 420 -10.12 10.27 3.12
C LYS A 420 -10.59 10.97 1.86
N VAL A 421 -11.88 10.79 1.53
CA VAL A 421 -12.55 11.49 0.43
C VAL A 421 -13.77 12.20 0.97
N THR A 422 -13.85 13.50 0.75
CA THR A 422 -15.02 14.31 1.15
C THR A 422 -15.78 14.78 -0.08
N TYR A 423 -17.10 14.84 0.02
CA TYR A 423 -17.96 15.30 -1.06
C TYR A 423 -19.28 15.81 -0.49
N ASP A 424 -19.96 16.66 -1.27
CA ASP A 424 -21.29 17.13 -0.97
C ASP A 424 -22.32 16.32 -1.78
N PHE A 425 -23.40 15.92 -1.12
CA PHE A 425 -24.48 15.17 -1.76
C PHE A 425 -25.85 15.55 -1.19
N ASN A 426 -26.81 15.77 -2.09
CA ASN A 426 -28.20 16.03 -1.73
C ASN A 426 -28.98 14.72 -1.65
N ARG A 427 -29.42 14.33 -0.43
CA ARG A 427 -30.17 13.09 -0.21
C ARG A 427 -31.47 12.99 -1.00
N ALA A 428 -32.10 14.11 -1.37
CA ALA A 428 -33.31 14.08 -2.19
C ALA A 428 -33.07 13.41 -3.56
N ARG A 429 -31.83 13.44 -4.06
CA ARG A 429 -31.46 12.74 -5.31
C ARG A 429 -31.57 11.23 -5.24
N MET A 430 -31.50 10.62 -4.05
CA MET A 430 -31.71 9.17 -3.87
C MET A 430 -33.09 8.73 -4.35
N MET A 431 -34.09 9.64 -4.34
CA MET A 431 -35.45 9.31 -4.78
C MET A 431 -35.65 9.43 -6.30
N VAL A 432 -34.67 9.97 -7.05
CA VAL A 432 -34.84 10.21 -8.50
C VAL A 432 -34.96 8.90 -9.26
N GLU A 433 -34.09 7.94 -9.03
CA GLU A 433 -34.12 6.63 -9.69
C GLU A 433 -35.40 5.86 -9.40
N PRO A 434 -35.86 5.67 -8.13
CA PRO A 434 -37.14 5.04 -7.82
C PRO A 434 -38.33 5.77 -8.42
N LEU A 435 -38.34 7.12 -8.40
CA LEU A 435 -39.43 7.90 -8.97
C LEU A 435 -39.50 7.79 -10.49
N LEU A 436 -38.36 7.75 -11.17
CA LEU A 436 -38.27 7.50 -12.62
C LEU A 436 -38.84 6.14 -12.97
N LEU A 437 -38.47 5.10 -12.25
CA LEU A 437 -38.96 3.75 -12.47
C LEU A 437 -40.49 3.68 -12.22
N ALA A 438 -40.96 4.26 -11.12
CA ALA A 438 -42.36 4.35 -10.80
C ALA A 438 -43.14 5.14 -11.87
N GLY A 439 -42.61 6.27 -12.33
CA GLY A 439 -43.17 7.09 -13.41
C GLY A 439 -43.26 6.33 -14.74
N PHE A 440 -42.21 5.56 -15.09
CA PHE A 440 -42.24 4.71 -16.26
C PHE A 440 -43.37 3.67 -16.21
N PHE A 441 -43.50 2.92 -15.11
CA PHE A 441 -44.56 1.94 -14.96
C PHE A 441 -45.94 2.58 -14.95
N LEU A 442 -46.09 3.77 -14.33
CA LEU A 442 -47.31 4.52 -14.36
C LEU A 442 -47.67 4.94 -15.79
N ALA A 443 -46.69 5.43 -16.56
CA ALA A 443 -46.89 5.79 -17.96
C ALA A 443 -47.30 4.57 -18.82
N CYS A 444 -46.63 3.42 -18.63
CA CYS A 444 -47.02 2.17 -19.30
C CYS A 444 -48.45 1.74 -18.94
N PHE A 445 -48.85 1.85 -17.67
CA PHE A 445 -50.17 1.53 -17.21
C PHE A 445 -51.23 2.45 -17.82
N LEU A 446 -50.99 3.76 -17.84
CA LEU A 446 -51.87 4.73 -18.47
C LEU A 446 -52.00 4.51 -19.98
N ALA A 447 -50.89 4.19 -20.67
CA ALA A 447 -50.86 3.84 -22.08
C ALA A 447 -51.68 2.58 -22.36
N ALA A 448 -51.54 1.55 -21.55
CA ALA A 448 -52.36 0.31 -21.66
C ALA A 448 -53.84 0.59 -21.44
N MET A 449 -54.20 1.43 -20.46
CA MET A 449 -55.59 1.84 -20.25
C MET A 449 -56.17 2.65 -21.43
N ALA A 450 -55.36 3.56 -21.97
CA ALA A 450 -55.76 4.34 -23.15
C ALA A 450 -55.95 3.44 -24.37
N ALA A 451 -54.99 2.53 -24.63
CA ALA A 451 -55.09 1.56 -25.73
C ALA A 451 -56.30 0.64 -25.61
N GLY A 452 -56.67 0.22 -24.38
CA GLY A 452 -57.84 -0.59 -24.13
C GLY A 452 -59.17 0.17 -24.34
N ARG A 453 -59.18 1.52 -24.36
CA ARG A 453 -60.30 2.38 -24.65
C ARG A 453 -60.44 2.74 -26.13
N VAL A 454 -59.40 2.57 -26.93
CA VAL A 454 -59.44 2.82 -28.37
C VAL A 454 -60.03 1.60 -29.06
N ASP A 455 -61.24 1.77 -29.60
CA ASP A 455 -61.91 0.73 -30.40
C ASP A 455 -61.27 0.71 -31.80
N MET A 456 -60.34 -0.23 -32.02
CA MET A 456 -59.66 -0.45 -33.30
C MET A 456 -60.49 -1.30 -34.28
N ARG A 457 -61.77 -1.53 -34.00
CA ARG A 457 -62.62 -2.24 -34.95
C ARG A 457 -62.85 -1.38 -36.17
N ILE A 458 -62.49 -1.84 -37.34
CA ILE A 458 -62.84 -1.24 -38.61
C ILE A 458 -64.34 -1.47 -38.79
N ARG A 459 -65.20 -0.43 -38.61
CA ARG A 459 -66.57 -0.47 -38.98
C ARG A 459 -66.67 -0.68 -40.51
N ARG A 460 -67.02 -1.87 -40.96
CA ARG A 460 -67.43 -2.08 -42.34
C ARG A 460 -68.75 -1.25 -42.47
N GLY A 461 -68.69 -0.23 -43.29
CA GLY A 461 -69.88 0.54 -43.64
C GLY A 461 -70.92 -0.40 -44.16
N GLY A 462 -72.06 -0.51 -43.44
CA GLY A 462 -73.23 -1.21 -43.91
C GLY A 462 -73.77 -0.52 -45.17
N ALA A 463 -73.82 -1.26 -46.29
CA ALA A 463 -74.55 -0.79 -47.48
C ALA A 463 -76.00 -0.62 -47.10
N ASP A 464 -76.51 0.59 -47.28
CA ASP A 464 -77.94 0.90 -47.18
C ASP A 464 -78.73 0.03 -48.12
N ALA A 465 -79.55 -0.84 -47.57
CA ALA A 465 -80.59 -1.56 -48.35
C ALA A 465 -81.71 -0.54 -48.68
N ALA A 466 -81.89 -0.21 -49.94
CA ALA A 466 -82.96 0.60 -50.47
C ALA A 466 -84.32 -0.05 -50.18
N PRO A 467 -85.34 0.70 -49.85
CA PRO A 467 -86.65 0.15 -49.66
C PRO A 467 -87.31 -0.19 -51.02
N THR A 468 -87.60 -1.45 -51.28
CA THR A 468 -88.52 -1.87 -52.38
C THR A 468 -89.97 -1.50 -52.06
N LYS A 469 -90.53 -0.61 -52.84
CA LYS A 469 -91.97 -0.39 -52.99
C LYS A 469 -92.56 -1.52 -53.79
N GLY A 470 -93.62 -2.07 -53.34
CA GLY A 470 -94.54 -2.95 -54.02
C GLY A 470 -95.61 -3.43 -53.08
#